data_f61934100d8bf975bfa2cb771b2cecc9
#
_entry.id   f61934100d8bf975bfa2cb771b2cecc9
#
_cell.length_a   1.000
_cell.length_b   1.000
_cell.length_c   1.000
_cell.angle_alpha   90.00
_cell.angle_beta   90.00
_cell.angle_gamma   90.00
#
_symmetry.space_group_name_H-M   'P 1'
#
loop_
_entity.id
_entity.type
_entity.pdbx_description
1 polymer ?
#
loop_
_entity_poly.entity_id
_entity_poly.type
_entity_poly.pdbx_seq_one_letter_code
_entity_poly.pdbx_strand_id
1 'polypeptide(L)'
;MPKSIKAPDWTLETEHADWEPRDSCVEMVYKDHLWIMGGWFHQKEPNPRDVWKSPDGVHWEKVIHEAPWEKSDLPVGLVFKDRMWHMGGRSLPGTECSNEVWTTEDGASWDLATGNAGWSPRLGSGGIVFKDRMWVFGGTSDFYVTNDETLKNDTWSSADGVDWTLESAQAPWSKRAYHKVVELDGKLWLTAGGACNDGPFALNDVWCSDDGVEWECVVEQAPWLPRIWHGSVVYRDHIWVIAGDHIGETGMLDDVWCSRDGREWSQVESDVIFSKRHEISPYVFRDKLWVTAGHAAPLSDEVWSLELPGGFSSTR
;
A
#
# COMPACT_ATOMS: atom_id res chain seq x y z
N MET A 1 -27.25 9.38 2.55
CA MET A 1 -25.91 9.99 2.43
C MET A 1 -25.01 9.25 3.39
N PRO A 2 -23.77 8.96 3.04
CA PRO A 2 -22.83 8.38 3.99
C PRO A 2 -22.69 9.29 5.22
N LYS A 3 -22.29 8.72 6.34
CA LYS A 3 -21.93 9.50 7.54
C LYS A 3 -20.66 10.29 7.23
N SER A 4 -20.56 11.53 7.73
CA SER A 4 -19.33 12.30 7.69
C SER A 4 -18.89 12.73 9.07
N ILE A 5 -17.58 12.87 9.25
CA ILE A 5 -16.94 13.27 10.51
C ILE A 5 -16.02 14.43 10.19
N LYS A 6 -16.19 15.55 10.87
CA LYS A 6 -15.26 16.67 10.77
C LYS A 6 -13.98 16.33 11.53
N ALA A 7 -12.86 16.37 10.84
CA ALA A 7 -11.51 16.21 11.39
C ALA A 7 -10.75 17.54 11.38
N PRO A 8 -9.63 17.63 12.06
CA PRO A 8 -8.67 18.73 11.88
C PRO A 8 -8.18 18.82 10.43
N ASP A 9 -7.62 19.95 10.06
CA ASP A 9 -6.96 20.13 8.79
C ASP A 9 -5.66 19.32 8.71
N TRP A 10 -5.35 18.83 7.52
CA TRP A 10 -4.05 18.28 7.24
C TRP A 10 -2.98 19.37 7.24
N THR A 11 -1.81 19.03 7.72
CA THR A 11 -0.65 19.93 7.74
C THR A 11 0.30 19.52 6.62
N LEU A 12 0.65 20.46 5.76
CA LEU A 12 1.77 20.30 4.82
C LEU A 12 3.07 20.46 5.61
N GLU A 13 3.74 19.36 5.90
CA GLU A 13 4.97 19.35 6.69
C GLU A 13 6.18 19.69 5.81
N THR A 14 6.16 19.27 4.54
CA THR A 14 7.21 19.53 3.56
C THR A 14 6.58 19.67 2.18
N GLU A 15 6.83 20.78 1.49
CA GLU A 15 6.36 21.02 0.13
C GLU A 15 7.23 20.26 -0.91
N HIS A 16 8.53 20.15 -0.61
CA HIS A 16 9.51 19.44 -1.44
C HIS A 16 10.46 18.64 -0.55
N ALA A 17 10.25 17.33 -0.47
CA ALA A 17 11.18 16.44 0.23
C ALA A 17 12.51 16.30 -0.54
N ASP A 18 13.55 15.80 0.14
CA ASP A 18 14.89 15.65 -0.46
C ASP A 18 14.95 14.55 -1.54
N TRP A 19 13.92 13.69 -1.62
CA TRP A 19 13.75 12.68 -2.68
C TRP A 19 12.94 13.24 -3.85
N GLU A 20 13.18 12.71 -5.05
CA GLU A 20 12.47 13.14 -6.25
C GLU A 20 10.99 12.71 -6.24
N PRO A 21 10.06 13.54 -6.82
CA PRO A 21 8.64 13.20 -6.94
C PRO A 21 8.42 11.80 -7.51
N ARG A 22 7.61 10.99 -6.83
CA ARG A 22 7.44 9.56 -7.14
C ARG A 22 6.09 9.01 -6.68
N ASP A 23 5.73 7.85 -7.22
CA ASP A 23 4.63 7.01 -6.76
C ASP A 23 5.05 5.54 -6.66
N SER A 24 4.12 4.64 -6.34
CA SER A 24 4.35 3.18 -6.34
C SER A 24 5.50 2.71 -5.44
N CYS A 25 5.86 3.49 -4.44
CA CYS A 25 6.99 3.22 -3.54
C CYS A 25 6.68 2.09 -2.57
N VAL A 26 7.73 1.56 -1.97
CA VAL A 26 7.62 0.86 -0.67
C VAL A 26 7.72 1.89 0.45
N GLU A 27 6.77 1.82 1.35
CA GLU A 27 6.70 2.64 2.56
C GLU A 27 6.64 1.76 3.81
N MET A 28 7.31 2.18 4.89
CA MET A 28 7.23 1.51 6.19
C MET A 28 7.74 2.38 7.32
N VAL A 29 7.38 2.01 8.55
CA VAL A 29 7.97 2.55 9.77
C VAL A 29 8.88 1.49 10.37
N TYR A 30 10.15 1.82 10.55
CA TYR A 30 11.13 0.92 11.10
C TYR A 30 12.19 1.65 11.93
N LYS A 31 12.50 1.12 13.12
CA LYS A 31 13.47 1.71 14.07
C LYS A 31 13.28 3.21 14.28
N ASP A 32 12.03 3.61 14.61
CA ASP A 32 11.61 5.00 14.86
C ASP A 32 11.92 5.98 13.71
N HIS A 33 11.85 5.48 12.46
CA HIS A 33 11.95 6.28 11.22
C HIS A 33 10.86 5.90 10.23
N LEU A 34 10.43 6.88 9.47
CA LEU A 34 9.73 6.69 8.21
C LEU A 34 10.75 6.27 7.14
N TRP A 35 10.38 5.31 6.31
CA TRP A 35 11.21 4.84 5.19
C TRP A 35 10.41 4.92 3.90
N ILE A 36 11.06 5.38 2.83
CA ILE A 36 10.53 5.35 1.47
C ILE A 36 11.61 4.83 0.53
N MET A 37 11.26 3.95 -0.38
CA MET A 37 12.23 3.33 -1.26
C MET A 37 11.65 2.98 -2.62
N GLY A 38 12.47 3.12 -3.66
CA GLY A 38 12.12 2.80 -5.04
C GLY A 38 10.95 3.63 -5.56
N GLY A 39 10.02 2.98 -6.23
CA GLY A 39 8.85 3.56 -6.84
C GLY A 39 9.02 3.79 -8.34
N TRP A 40 8.10 4.58 -8.90
CA TRP A 40 8.13 4.99 -10.29
C TRP A 40 8.36 6.51 -10.40
N PHE A 41 9.23 6.90 -11.33
CA PHE A 41 9.50 8.29 -11.70
C PHE A 41 9.07 8.51 -13.13
N HIS A 42 8.39 9.61 -13.38
CA HIS A 42 8.10 10.02 -14.75
C HIS A 42 9.40 10.34 -15.48
N GLN A 43 9.65 9.68 -16.62
CA GLN A 43 10.81 9.89 -17.52
C GLN A 43 12.18 9.37 -17.02
N LYS A 44 12.25 8.58 -15.96
CA LYS A 44 13.50 7.92 -15.56
C LYS A 44 13.43 6.42 -15.77
N GLU A 45 14.30 5.93 -16.64
CA GLU A 45 14.53 4.50 -16.87
C GLU A 45 16.01 4.20 -16.65
N PRO A 46 16.36 3.18 -15.86
CA PRO A 46 15.46 2.33 -15.06
C PRO A 46 14.81 3.07 -13.88
N ASN A 47 13.77 2.48 -13.30
CA ASN A 47 13.13 3.00 -12.09
C ASN A 47 14.15 3.18 -10.96
N PRO A 48 13.95 4.15 -10.06
CA PRO A 48 14.88 4.39 -8.97
C PRO A 48 14.92 3.21 -7.99
N ARG A 49 16.08 3.00 -7.40
CA ARG A 49 16.33 1.98 -6.37
C ARG A 49 16.98 2.57 -5.12
N ASP A 50 16.77 3.88 -4.92
CA ASP A 50 17.25 4.57 -3.75
C ASP A 50 16.41 4.27 -2.51
N VAL A 51 17.01 4.39 -1.35
CA VAL A 51 16.38 4.18 -0.06
C VAL A 51 16.59 5.42 0.78
N TRP A 52 15.51 5.94 1.36
CA TRP A 52 15.49 7.12 2.18
C TRP A 52 14.84 6.83 3.52
N LYS A 53 15.25 7.54 4.55
CA LYS A 53 14.63 7.51 5.88
C LYS A 53 14.49 8.91 6.45
N SER A 54 13.51 9.08 7.34
CA SER A 54 13.28 10.33 8.08
C SER A 54 12.93 10.05 9.54
N PRO A 55 13.51 10.76 10.50
CA PRO A 55 13.13 10.65 11.90
C PRO A 55 11.84 11.43 12.22
N ASP A 56 11.39 12.33 11.37
CA ASP A 56 10.34 13.30 11.68
C ASP A 56 9.36 13.59 10.52
N GLY A 57 9.57 13.00 9.34
CA GLY A 57 8.80 13.25 8.12
C GLY A 57 9.19 14.52 7.35
N VAL A 58 10.09 15.33 7.90
CA VAL A 58 10.53 16.61 7.33
C VAL A 58 11.94 16.51 6.77
N HIS A 59 12.85 15.95 7.56
CA HIS A 59 14.25 15.81 7.18
C HIS A 59 14.52 14.39 6.69
N TRP A 60 14.90 14.25 5.43
CA TRP A 60 15.13 12.97 4.79
C TRP A 60 16.60 12.73 4.50
N GLU A 61 17.10 11.58 4.90
CA GLU A 61 18.46 11.12 4.65
C GLU A 61 18.45 10.00 3.61
N LYS A 62 19.23 10.12 2.54
CA LYS A 62 19.45 9.05 1.59
C LYS A 62 20.40 8.02 2.20
N VAL A 63 19.88 6.82 2.42
CA VAL A 63 20.65 5.70 2.99
C VAL A 63 21.53 5.04 1.95
N ILE A 64 20.98 4.81 0.75
CA ILE A 64 21.68 4.22 -0.39
C ILE A 64 21.13 4.77 -1.70
N HIS A 65 21.98 4.95 -2.71
CA HIS A 65 21.58 5.45 -4.02
C HIS A 65 20.96 4.37 -4.90
N GLU A 66 21.40 3.11 -4.73
CA GLU A 66 21.02 2.03 -5.61
C GLU A 66 21.06 0.71 -4.84
N ALA A 67 19.89 0.22 -4.45
CA ALA A 67 19.73 -1.09 -3.83
C ALA A 67 19.90 -2.21 -4.87
N PRO A 68 20.24 -3.44 -4.45
CA PRO A 68 20.51 -4.54 -5.37
C PRO A 68 19.27 -5.11 -6.05
N TRP A 69 18.06 -4.94 -5.46
CA TRP A 69 16.82 -5.38 -6.10
C TRP A 69 16.51 -4.51 -7.32
N GLU A 70 16.16 -5.16 -8.45
CA GLU A 70 15.93 -4.47 -9.72
C GLU A 70 14.49 -3.97 -9.89
N LYS A 71 13.53 -4.59 -9.22
CA LYS A 71 12.10 -4.34 -9.40
C LYS A 71 11.59 -3.45 -8.28
N SER A 72 11.35 -2.19 -8.56
CA SER A 72 11.06 -1.14 -7.56
C SER A 72 9.68 -0.49 -7.70
N ASP A 73 8.92 -0.84 -8.73
CA ASP A 73 7.57 -0.33 -8.99
C ASP A 73 6.53 -1.34 -8.50
N LEU A 74 5.66 -0.90 -7.58
CA LEU A 74 4.57 -1.69 -6.98
C LEU A 74 4.99 -3.00 -6.30
N PRO A 75 6.12 -3.07 -5.61
CA PRO A 75 6.47 -4.24 -4.80
C PRO A 75 5.66 -4.27 -3.49
N VAL A 76 5.83 -5.34 -2.72
CA VAL A 76 5.36 -5.44 -1.35
C VAL A 76 6.51 -5.10 -0.39
N GLY A 77 6.28 -4.18 0.54
CA GLY A 77 7.20 -3.86 1.62
C GLY A 77 6.63 -4.23 2.99
N LEU A 78 7.43 -4.86 3.85
CA LEU A 78 7.02 -5.26 5.20
C LEU A 78 8.16 -5.08 6.20
N VAL A 79 7.79 -4.91 7.47
CA VAL A 79 8.71 -5.07 8.61
C VAL A 79 8.38 -6.35 9.34
N PHE A 80 9.33 -7.29 9.41
CA PHE A 80 9.14 -8.57 10.07
C PHE A 80 10.44 -9.05 10.72
N LYS A 81 10.37 -9.53 11.95
CA LYS A 81 11.51 -10.04 12.74
C LYS A 81 12.70 -9.08 12.76
N ASP A 82 12.40 -7.80 13.05
CA ASP A 82 13.38 -6.70 13.13
C ASP A 82 14.20 -6.51 11.84
N ARG A 83 13.59 -6.78 10.68
CA ARG A 83 14.13 -6.56 9.34
C ARG A 83 13.09 -5.91 8.44
N MET A 84 13.53 -5.12 7.49
CA MET A 84 12.74 -4.64 6.37
C MET A 84 12.80 -5.65 5.23
N TRP A 85 11.68 -5.85 4.54
CA TRP A 85 11.52 -6.79 3.44
C TRP A 85 10.99 -6.08 2.21
N HIS A 86 11.53 -6.45 1.04
CA HIS A 86 11.11 -5.96 -0.27
C HIS A 86 10.86 -7.16 -1.19
N MET A 87 9.67 -7.24 -1.78
CA MET A 87 9.23 -8.46 -2.47
C MET A 87 8.47 -8.15 -3.76
N GLY A 88 8.81 -8.85 -4.85
CA GLY A 88 8.12 -8.72 -6.13
C GLY A 88 8.34 -7.39 -6.81
N GLY A 89 7.29 -6.86 -7.45
CA GLY A 89 7.35 -5.62 -8.23
C GLY A 89 7.82 -5.80 -9.66
N ARG A 90 7.93 -4.70 -10.38
CA ARG A 90 8.46 -4.61 -11.75
C ARG A 90 9.44 -3.46 -11.89
N SER A 91 10.07 -3.31 -13.05
CA SER A 91 10.89 -2.15 -13.39
C SER A 91 10.82 -1.84 -14.88
N LEU A 92 10.82 -0.55 -15.22
CA LEU A 92 10.97 -0.10 -16.60
C LEU A 92 12.47 -0.05 -17.00
N PRO A 93 12.78 -0.21 -18.31
CA PRO A 93 11.86 -0.39 -19.43
C PRO A 93 11.31 -1.81 -19.60
N GLY A 94 11.73 -2.76 -18.78
CA GLY A 94 11.18 -4.12 -18.77
C GLY A 94 9.72 -4.14 -18.28
N THR A 95 8.99 -5.17 -18.68
CA THR A 95 7.62 -5.40 -18.22
C THR A 95 7.55 -6.59 -17.26
N GLU A 96 8.66 -7.28 -17.08
CA GLU A 96 8.75 -8.49 -16.28
C GLU A 96 8.62 -8.18 -14.78
N CYS A 97 7.75 -8.92 -14.13
CA CYS A 97 7.62 -8.91 -12.67
C CYS A 97 8.69 -9.79 -12.03
N SER A 98 8.89 -9.62 -10.73
CA SER A 98 9.75 -10.45 -9.90
C SER A 98 8.95 -11.27 -8.88
N ASN A 99 9.56 -12.32 -8.37
CA ASN A 99 9.20 -13.02 -7.15
C ASN A 99 10.41 -13.19 -6.21
N GLU A 100 11.40 -12.32 -6.39
CA GLU A 100 12.50 -12.20 -5.44
C GLU A 100 12.03 -11.64 -4.11
N VAL A 101 12.69 -12.07 -3.05
CA VAL A 101 12.48 -11.57 -1.69
C VAL A 101 13.83 -11.10 -1.14
N TRP A 102 13.91 -9.83 -0.84
CA TRP A 102 15.09 -9.15 -0.30
C TRP A 102 14.85 -8.69 1.12
N THR A 103 15.89 -8.63 1.92
CA THR A 103 15.77 -8.20 3.32
C THR A 103 16.99 -7.40 3.78
N THR A 104 16.77 -6.52 4.75
CA THR A 104 17.81 -5.67 5.34
C THR A 104 17.52 -5.34 6.80
N GLU A 105 18.55 -5.05 7.59
CA GLU A 105 18.44 -4.53 8.96
C GLU A 105 18.69 -3.01 9.03
N ASP A 106 19.29 -2.43 8.00
CA ASP A 106 19.78 -1.05 8.03
C ASP A 106 19.37 -0.21 6.80
N GLY A 107 18.75 -0.84 5.79
CA GLY A 107 18.38 -0.21 4.52
C GLY A 107 19.55 0.01 3.55
N ALA A 108 20.79 -0.19 4.00
CA ALA A 108 22.01 0.01 3.20
C ALA A 108 22.55 -1.30 2.62
N SER A 109 22.56 -2.35 3.44
CA SER A 109 23.04 -3.68 3.06
C SER A 109 21.84 -4.63 2.91
N TRP A 110 21.69 -5.21 1.73
CA TRP A 110 20.56 -6.06 1.40
C TRP A 110 21.00 -7.50 1.11
N ASP A 111 20.31 -8.45 1.71
CA ASP A 111 20.47 -9.88 1.48
C ASP A 111 19.32 -10.39 0.60
N LEU A 112 19.64 -11.20 -0.42
CA LEU A 112 18.64 -11.95 -1.17
C LEU A 112 18.22 -13.16 -0.33
N ALA A 113 17.03 -13.12 0.26
CA ALA A 113 16.48 -14.22 1.04
C ALA A 113 16.12 -15.40 0.11
N THR A 114 15.43 -15.12 -0.99
CA THR A 114 15.21 -16.10 -2.08
C THR A 114 15.08 -15.39 -3.43
N GLY A 115 15.69 -15.96 -4.47
CA GLY A 115 15.55 -15.49 -5.84
C GLY A 115 14.30 -16.03 -6.55
N ASN A 116 13.53 -16.88 -5.90
CA ASN A 116 12.33 -17.51 -6.48
C ASN A 116 11.38 -17.98 -5.37
N ALA A 117 10.58 -17.09 -4.83
CA ALA A 117 9.50 -17.43 -3.91
C ALA A 117 8.48 -18.37 -4.59
N GLY A 118 7.71 -19.11 -3.79
CA GLY A 118 6.75 -20.08 -4.31
C GLY A 118 5.63 -19.51 -5.18
N TRP A 119 5.31 -18.22 -5.00
CA TRP A 119 4.33 -17.49 -5.81
C TRP A 119 4.93 -17.02 -7.15
N SER A 120 4.06 -16.87 -8.17
CA SER A 120 4.48 -16.38 -9.50
C SER A 120 4.97 -14.92 -9.44
N PRO A 121 5.94 -14.51 -10.29
CA PRO A 121 6.33 -13.11 -10.41
C PRO A 121 5.13 -12.19 -10.53
N ARG A 122 5.07 -11.12 -9.72
CA ARG A 122 3.91 -10.24 -9.64
C ARG A 122 4.19 -8.85 -9.08
N LEU A 123 3.25 -7.95 -9.28
CA LEU A 123 3.20 -6.59 -8.75
C LEU A 123 1.82 -6.28 -8.18
N GLY A 124 1.70 -5.20 -7.41
CA GLY A 124 0.41 -4.70 -6.92
C GLY A 124 -0.34 -5.67 -6.00
N SER A 125 0.38 -6.57 -5.33
CA SER A 125 -0.18 -7.50 -4.34
C SER A 125 -0.45 -6.79 -3.03
N GLY A 126 -1.45 -7.27 -2.27
CA GLY A 126 -1.56 -6.95 -0.85
C GLY A 126 -0.48 -7.69 -0.06
N GLY A 127 0.09 -7.04 0.95
CA GLY A 127 1.07 -7.66 1.84
C GLY A 127 0.90 -7.21 3.27
N ILE A 128 1.09 -8.11 4.23
CA ILE A 128 1.01 -7.81 5.66
C ILE A 128 1.77 -8.83 6.50
N VAL A 129 2.12 -8.45 7.72
CA VAL A 129 2.54 -9.39 8.76
C VAL A 129 1.33 -9.72 9.64
N PHE A 130 1.03 -11.01 9.74
CA PHE A 130 -0.10 -11.49 10.52
C PHE A 130 0.21 -12.86 11.13
N LYS A 131 -0.11 -13.04 12.40
CA LYS A 131 0.14 -14.30 13.16
C LYS A 131 1.57 -14.83 12.99
N ASP A 132 2.55 -13.94 13.18
CA ASP A 132 4.00 -14.24 13.09
C ASP A 132 4.43 -14.81 11.71
N ARG A 133 3.76 -14.39 10.64
CA ARG A 133 4.09 -14.72 9.26
C ARG A 133 3.93 -13.49 8.35
N MET A 134 4.74 -13.42 7.32
CA MET A 134 4.52 -12.51 6.19
C MET A 134 3.50 -13.14 5.26
N TRP A 135 2.61 -12.33 4.71
CA TRP A 135 1.56 -12.75 3.78
C TRP A 135 1.62 -11.93 2.49
N VAL A 136 1.29 -12.60 1.37
CA VAL A 136 1.11 -11.99 0.04
C VAL A 136 -0.23 -12.46 -0.52
N PHE A 137 -1.03 -11.50 -1.00
CA PHE A 137 -2.39 -11.72 -1.50
C PHE A 137 -2.52 -11.18 -2.92
N GLY A 138 -3.05 -11.99 -3.85
CA GLY A 138 -3.40 -11.56 -5.20
C GLY A 138 -2.30 -10.83 -5.95
N GLY A 139 -2.66 -9.75 -6.64
CA GLY A 139 -1.76 -9.00 -7.52
C GLY A 139 -1.92 -9.39 -8.98
N THR A 140 -1.02 -8.92 -9.83
CA THR A 140 -0.99 -9.27 -11.25
C THR A 140 0.42 -9.65 -11.70
N SER A 141 0.52 -10.58 -12.65
CA SER A 141 1.79 -10.96 -13.29
C SER A 141 2.13 -10.09 -14.51
N ASP A 142 1.23 -9.20 -14.91
CA ASP A 142 1.44 -8.25 -16.01
C ASP A 142 0.72 -6.94 -15.70
N PHE A 143 1.39 -5.82 -15.92
CA PHE A 143 0.79 -4.50 -15.72
C PHE A 143 -0.12 -4.09 -16.88
N TYR A 144 0.27 -4.43 -18.10
CA TYR A 144 -0.42 -3.99 -19.30
C TYR A 144 -1.57 -4.91 -19.73
N VAL A 145 -1.48 -6.20 -19.39
CA VAL A 145 -2.50 -7.21 -19.68
C VAL A 145 -3.08 -7.69 -18.36
N THR A 146 -4.25 -7.19 -18.00
CA THR A 146 -4.92 -7.53 -16.74
C THR A 146 -6.21 -8.30 -17.02
N ASN A 147 -6.09 -9.61 -17.02
CA ASN A 147 -7.18 -10.55 -17.29
C ASN A 147 -7.17 -11.72 -16.29
N ASP A 148 -8.04 -12.71 -16.49
CA ASP A 148 -8.15 -13.88 -15.61
C ASP A 148 -6.88 -14.74 -15.51
N GLU A 149 -5.96 -14.64 -16.47
CA GLU A 149 -4.70 -15.39 -16.46
C GLU A 149 -3.61 -14.63 -15.65
N THR A 150 -3.58 -13.32 -15.75
CA THR A 150 -2.59 -12.47 -15.10
C THR A 150 -2.98 -12.06 -13.70
N LEU A 151 -4.25 -11.71 -13.45
CA LEU A 151 -4.76 -11.37 -12.13
C LEU A 151 -4.83 -12.60 -11.22
N LYS A 152 -4.57 -12.41 -9.95
CA LYS A 152 -4.50 -13.46 -8.92
C LYS A 152 -5.50 -13.20 -7.78
N ASN A 153 -5.90 -14.31 -7.12
CA ASN A 153 -6.60 -14.32 -5.85
C ASN A 153 -6.09 -15.43 -4.94
N ASP A 154 -4.85 -15.86 -5.15
CA ASP A 154 -4.16 -16.78 -4.27
C ASP A 154 -3.63 -16.07 -3.02
N THR A 155 -3.41 -16.84 -1.96
CA THR A 155 -2.84 -16.36 -0.72
C THR A 155 -1.63 -17.20 -0.33
N TRP A 156 -0.55 -16.54 0.05
CA TRP A 156 0.72 -17.15 0.39
C TRP A 156 1.23 -16.61 1.71
N SER A 157 1.90 -17.46 2.49
CA SER A 157 2.54 -17.02 3.71
C SER A 157 3.93 -17.60 3.90
N SER A 158 4.77 -16.90 4.66
CA SER A 158 6.12 -17.35 5.03
C SER A 158 6.46 -16.94 6.46
N ALA A 159 7.14 -17.83 7.18
CA ALA A 159 7.68 -17.54 8.51
C ALA A 159 9.11 -16.98 8.49
N ASP A 160 9.79 -17.01 7.35
CA ASP A 160 11.22 -16.67 7.24
C ASP A 160 11.60 -15.89 5.97
N GLY A 161 10.66 -15.72 5.03
CA GLY A 161 10.86 -15.05 3.74
C GLY A 161 11.55 -15.92 2.69
N VAL A 162 11.91 -17.15 3.01
CA VAL A 162 12.58 -18.10 2.13
C VAL A 162 11.60 -19.16 1.65
N ASP A 163 10.97 -19.86 2.60
CA ASP A 163 10.00 -20.90 2.34
C ASP A 163 8.58 -20.32 2.36
N TRP A 164 7.90 -20.36 1.23
CA TRP A 164 6.55 -19.84 1.05
C TRP A 164 5.53 -20.97 0.88
N THR A 165 4.47 -20.93 1.66
CA THR A 165 3.36 -21.87 1.63
C THR A 165 2.19 -21.27 0.88
N LEU A 166 1.63 -22.00 -0.10
CA LEU A 166 0.34 -21.67 -0.70
C LEU A 166 -0.76 -22.03 0.30
N GLU A 167 -1.39 -21.02 0.88
CA GLU A 167 -2.45 -21.19 1.88
C GLU A 167 -3.83 -21.37 1.20
N SER A 168 -4.09 -20.60 0.15
CA SER A 168 -5.26 -20.80 -0.71
C SER A 168 -4.90 -20.53 -2.17
N ALA A 169 -5.25 -21.47 -3.05
CA ALA A 169 -5.06 -21.27 -4.50
C ALA A 169 -6.10 -20.31 -5.10
N GLN A 170 -7.26 -20.17 -4.46
CA GLN A 170 -8.36 -19.31 -4.88
C GLN A 170 -9.15 -18.85 -3.65
N ALA A 171 -8.85 -17.67 -3.17
CA ALA A 171 -9.68 -17.01 -2.16
C ALA A 171 -11.06 -16.64 -2.77
N PRO A 172 -12.11 -16.44 -1.96
CA PRO A 172 -13.47 -16.19 -2.47
C PRO A 172 -13.66 -14.81 -3.11
N TRP A 173 -12.74 -13.85 -2.86
CA TRP A 173 -12.76 -12.56 -3.53
C TRP A 173 -12.27 -12.67 -4.98
N SER A 174 -12.78 -11.78 -5.85
CA SER A 174 -12.41 -11.78 -7.27
C SER A 174 -10.91 -11.52 -7.46
N LYS A 175 -10.32 -12.11 -8.50
CA LYS A 175 -8.95 -11.84 -8.91
C LYS A 175 -8.72 -10.33 -9.07
N ARG A 176 -7.69 -9.80 -8.42
CA ARG A 176 -7.43 -8.35 -8.36
C ARG A 176 -5.99 -8.01 -8.03
N ALA A 177 -5.59 -6.82 -8.43
CA ALA A 177 -4.37 -6.15 -8.01
C ALA A 177 -4.73 -4.82 -7.31
N TYR A 178 -3.71 -4.14 -6.74
CA TYR A 178 -3.83 -2.79 -6.19
C TYR A 178 -4.83 -2.62 -5.04
N HIS A 179 -5.22 -3.74 -4.42
CA HIS A 179 -5.98 -3.77 -3.17
C HIS A 179 -5.03 -3.56 -1.98
N LYS A 180 -5.58 -3.22 -0.85
CA LYS A 180 -4.81 -3.12 0.39
C LYS A 180 -5.33 -4.13 1.42
N VAL A 181 -4.42 -4.61 2.26
CA VAL A 181 -4.75 -5.49 3.39
C VAL A 181 -4.16 -4.87 4.65
N VAL A 182 -4.98 -4.73 5.68
CA VAL A 182 -4.59 -4.22 7.00
C VAL A 182 -5.06 -5.16 8.09
N GLU A 183 -4.47 -5.05 9.29
CA GLU A 183 -4.87 -5.83 10.48
C GLU A 183 -5.52 -4.89 11.48
N LEU A 184 -6.71 -5.25 11.95
CA LEU A 184 -7.41 -4.58 13.04
C LEU A 184 -8.11 -5.61 13.92
N ASP A 185 -7.90 -5.54 15.23
CA ASP A 185 -8.51 -6.40 16.26
C ASP A 185 -8.30 -7.90 16.00
N GLY A 186 -7.09 -8.27 15.54
CA GLY A 186 -6.70 -9.66 15.28
C GLY A 186 -7.30 -10.26 14.01
N LYS A 187 -7.83 -9.42 13.12
CA LYS A 187 -8.43 -9.80 11.83
C LYS A 187 -7.75 -9.07 10.68
N LEU A 188 -7.68 -9.73 9.55
CA LEU A 188 -7.28 -9.12 8.28
C LEU A 188 -8.49 -8.47 7.60
N TRP A 189 -8.25 -7.33 6.99
CA TRP A 189 -9.24 -6.57 6.23
C TRP A 189 -8.66 -6.23 4.86
N LEU A 190 -9.31 -6.76 3.81
CA LEU A 190 -8.97 -6.45 2.42
C LEU A 190 -9.98 -5.44 1.88
N THR A 191 -9.49 -4.37 1.24
CA THR A 191 -10.32 -3.30 0.69
C THR A 191 -10.02 -3.07 -0.79
N ALA A 192 -11.07 -2.87 -1.58
CA ALA A 192 -11.00 -2.36 -2.96
C ALA A 192 -10.07 -3.16 -3.90
N GLY A 193 -9.36 -2.45 -4.79
CA GLY A 193 -8.51 -3.06 -5.82
C GLY A 193 -9.25 -3.31 -7.12
N GLY A 194 -8.55 -3.85 -8.10
CA GLY A 194 -9.11 -4.10 -9.42
C GLY A 194 -8.04 -4.36 -10.47
N ALA A 195 -8.19 -3.72 -11.62
CA ALA A 195 -7.26 -3.74 -12.74
C ALA A 195 -7.25 -2.39 -13.45
N CYS A 196 -6.09 -1.96 -13.97
CA CYS A 196 -5.94 -0.65 -14.60
C CYS A 196 -5.95 -0.68 -16.14
N ASN A 197 -5.62 -1.81 -16.76
CA ASN A 197 -5.48 -1.93 -18.21
C ASN A 197 -6.30 -3.11 -18.74
N ASP A 198 -6.52 -3.16 -20.06
CA ASP A 198 -7.17 -4.26 -20.79
C ASP A 198 -8.50 -4.71 -20.16
N GLY A 199 -9.45 -3.76 -20.08
CA GLY A 199 -10.73 -3.97 -19.39
C GLY A 199 -10.67 -3.52 -17.93
N PRO A 200 -10.32 -2.24 -17.69
CA PRO A 200 -10.10 -1.71 -16.34
C PRO A 200 -11.38 -1.80 -15.52
N PHE A 201 -11.23 -2.18 -14.25
CA PHE A 201 -12.31 -2.17 -13.27
C PHE A 201 -11.77 -1.81 -11.89
N ALA A 202 -12.60 -1.22 -11.08
CA ALA A 202 -12.32 -0.96 -9.68
C ALA A 202 -13.46 -1.47 -8.81
N LEU A 203 -13.12 -1.84 -7.59
CA LEU A 203 -14.02 -2.40 -6.60
C LEU A 203 -14.09 -1.49 -5.36
N ASN A 204 -15.14 -1.66 -4.57
CA ASN A 204 -15.31 -1.01 -3.28
C ASN A 204 -15.87 -1.98 -2.22
N ASP A 205 -15.63 -3.27 -2.44
CA ASP A 205 -15.96 -4.31 -1.48
C ASP A 205 -14.96 -4.34 -0.31
N VAL A 206 -15.42 -4.90 0.81
CA VAL A 206 -14.59 -5.11 2.00
C VAL A 206 -14.73 -6.56 2.42
N TRP A 207 -13.60 -7.21 2.61
CA TRP A 207 -13.49 -8.60 3.04
C TRP A 207 -12.76 -8.70 4.37
N CYS A 208 -13.14 -9.66 5.18
CA CYS A 208 -12.56 -9.93 6.49
C CYS A 208 -12.13 -11.37 6.61
N SER A 209 -11.01 -11.63 7.30
CA SER A 209 -10.51 -12.96 7.59
C SER A 209 -9.90 -13.03 8.99
N ASP A 210 -10.15 -14.14 9.68
CA ASP A 210 -9.50 -14.44 10.96
C ASP A 210 -8.14 -15.15 10.80
N ASP A 211 -7.84 -15.70 9.64
CA ASP A 211 -6.68 -16.60 9.43
C ASP A 211 -5.88 -16.35 8.15
N GLY A 212 -6.38 -15.50 7.23
CA GLY A 212 -5.78 -15.21 5.93
C GLY A 212 -6.16 -16.23 4.84
N VAL A 213 -6.97 -17.24 5.17
CA VAL A 213 -7.37 -18.35 4.28
C VAL A 213 -8.86 -18.27 3.99
N GLU A 214 -9.69 -18.26 5.02
CA GLU A 214 -11.13 -18.14 4.91
C GLU A 214 -11.54 -16.66 5.01
N TRP A 215 -12.32 -16.19 4.05
CA TRP A 215 -12.71 -14.78 3.93
C TRP A 215 -14.23 -14.62 3.83
N GLU A 216 -14.76 -13.64 4.55
CA GLU A 216 -16.16 -13.19 4.48
C GLU A 216 -16.24 -11.85 3.76
N CYS A 217 -17.12 -11.72 2.75
CA CYS A 217 -17.48 -10.41 2.22
C CYS A 217 -18.38 -9.70 3.23
N VAL A 218 -17.86 -8.71 3.92
CA VAL A 218 -18.60 -7.99 4.96
C VAL A 218 -19.34 -6.78 4.42
N VAL A 219 -18.88 -6.23 3.30
CA VAL A 219 -19.53 -5.14 2.56
C VAL A 219 -19.30 -5.38 1.07
N GLU A 220 -20.39 -5.61 0.31
CA GLU A 220 -20.30 -5.77 -1.14
C GLU A 220 -20.02 -4.45 -1.86
N GLN A 221 -20.55 -3.35 -1.34
CA GLN A 221 -20.38 -1.99 -1.88
C GLN A 221 -20.28 -0.98 -0.73
N ALA A 222 -19.07 -0.60 -0.39
CA ALA A 222 -18.83 0.46 0.59
C ALA A 222 -19.32 1.83 0.05
N PRO A 223 -19.56 2.83 0.93
CA PRO A 223 -20.10 4.12 0.51
C PRO A 223 -19.11 4.99 -0.29
N TRP A 224 -17.82 4.64 -0.30
CA TRP A 224 -16.81 5.28 -1.12
C TRP A 224 -16.77 4.72 -2.55
N LEU A 225 -16.28 5.53 -3.49
CA LEU A 225 -16.18 5.13 -4.90
C LEU A 225 -15.25 3.93 -5.09
N PRO A 226 -15.60 2.98 -5.97
CA PRO A 226 -14.68 1.91 -6.37
C PRO A 226 -13.31 2.48 -6.77
N ARG A 227 -12.22 1.86 -6.32
CA ARG A 227 -10.88 2.42 -6.49
C ARG A 227 -9.77 1.38 -6.52
N ILE A 228 -8.69 1.74 -7.19
CA ILE A 228 -7.38 1.09 -7.11
C ILE A 228 -6.36 2.11 -6.59
N TRP A 229 -5.15 1.64 -6.22
CA TRP A 229 -4.01 2.49 -5.86
C TRP A 229 -4.29 3.44 -4.67
N HIS A 230 -5.24 3.09 -3.83
CA HIS A 230 -5.52 3.84 -2.61
C HIS A 230 -4.51 3.50 -1.51
N GLY A 231 -4.37 4.37 -0.54
CA GLY A 231 -3.70 4.09 0.72
C GLY A 231 -4.63 3.41 1.72
N SER A 232 -4.10 2.50 2.54
CA SER A 232 -4.83 1.98 3.68
C SER A 232 -3.89 1.70 4.85
N VAL A 233 -4.30 2.12 6.04
CA VAL A 233 -3.58 1.91 7.30
C VAL A 233 -4.57 1.71 8.44
N VAL A 234 -4.07 1.27 9.59
CA VAL A 234 -4.84 1.30 10.85
C VAL A 234 -4.31 2.43 11.72
N TYR A 235 -5.17 3.37 12.08
CA TYR A 235 -4.84 4.50 12.95
C TYR A 235 -5.98 4.78 13.91
N ARG A 236 -5.67 4.93 15.19
CA ARG A 236 -6.66 5.19 16.26
C ARG A 236 -7.82 4.18 16.25
N ASP A 237 -7.50 2.88 16.19
CA ASP A 237 -8.44 1.76 16.16
C ASP A 237 -9.45 1.84 15.00
N HIS A 238 -9.07 2.43 13.88
CA HIS A 238 -9.88 2.49 12.66
C HIS A 238 -9.05 2.04 11.46
N ILE A 239 -9.70 1.37 10.53
CA ILE A 239 -9.22 1.16 9.17
C ILE A 239 -9.43 2.47 8.40
N TRP A 240 -8.41 2.91 7.70
CA TRP A 240 -8.48 4.11 6.84
C TRP A 240 -8.35 3.71 5.38
N VAL A 241 -9.17 4.32 4.52
CA VAL A 241 -9.09 4.27 3.06
C VAL A 241 -8.87 5.70 2.58
N ILE A 242 -7.78 5.94 1.86
CA ILE A 242 -7.26 7.27 1.58
C ILE A 242 -6.98 7.41 0.10
N ALA A 243 -7.58 8.42 -0.57
CA ALA A 243 -7.28 8.76 -1.96
C ALA A 243 -7.43 7.56 -2.94
N GLY A 244 -6.61 7.48 -3.99
CA GLY A 244 -6.66 6.43 -5.00
C GLY A 244 -7.23 6.91 -6.33
N ASP A 245 -7.47 5.97 -7.26
CA ASP A 245 -8.06 6.26 -8.56
C ASP A 245 -9.36 5.48 -8.77
N HIS A 246 -10.42 6.20 -9.12
CA HIS A 246 -11.69 5.64 -9.53
C HIS A 246 -11.73 5.38 -11.02
N ILE A 247 -10.95 4.59 -11.56
CA ILE A 247 -10.89 4.26 -13.00
C ILE A 247 -12.15 4.67 -13.75
N GLY A 248 -12.07 5.74 -14.55
CA GLY A 248 -13.18 6.31 -15.28
C GLY A 248 -13.21 7.84 -15.24
N GLU A 249 -14.40 8.43 -15.34
CA GLU A 249 -14.55 9.89 -15.48
C GLU A 249 -14.12 10.69 -14.25
N THR A 250 -14.22 10.11 -13.04
CA THR A 250 -13.86 10.81 -11.81
C THR A 250 -12.35 10.89 -11.61
N GLY A 251 -11.60 9.84 -12.04
CA GLY A 251 -10.15 9.76 -11.93
C GLY A 251 -9.65 9.79 -10.48
N MET A 252 -8.55 10.49 -10.23
CA MET A 252 -7.90 10.58 -8.92
C MET A 252 -8.79 11.21 -7.84
N LEU A 253 -8.65 10.71 -6.63
CA LEU A 253 -9.44 11.07 -5.47
C LEU A 253 -8.58 11.74 -4.38
N ASP A 254 -9.23 12.52 -3.51
CA ASP A 254 -8.65 13.13 -2.32
C ASP A 254 -9.46 12.81 -1.05
N ASP A 255 -10.51 11.99 -1.18
CA ASP A 255 -11.38 11.64 -0.08
C ASP A 255 -10.69 10.68 0.90
N VAL A 256 -11.09 10.80 2.15
CA VAL A 256 -10.60 9.99 3.27
C VAL A 256 -11.77 9.36 3.98
N TRP A 257 -11.68 8.08 4.24
CA TRP A 257 -12.72 7.30 4.91
C TRP A 257 -12.13 6.51 6.07
N CYS A 258 -12.92 6.32 7.11
CA CYS A 258 -12.53 5.45 8.21
C CYS A 258 -13.67 4.56 8.68
N SER A 259 -13.29 3.41 9.24
CA SER A 259 -14.22 2.45 9.84
C SER A 259 -13.58 1.77 11.05
N ARG A 260 -14.34 1.60 12.14
CA ARG A 260 -13.88 0.87 13.32
C ARG A 260 -14.11 -0.65 13.21
N ASP A 261 -15.00 -1.08 12.36
CA ASP A 261 -15.47 -2.46 12.26
C ASP A 261 -15.42 -3.04 10.83
N GLY A 262 -14.89 -2.25 9.87
CA GLY A 262 -14.83 -2.61 8.45
C GLY A 262 -16.20 -2.67 7.77
N ARG A 263 -17.29 -2.46 8.49
CA ARG A 263 -18.69 -2.56 8.00
C ARG A 263 -19.34 -1.19 7.83
N GLU A 264 -19.26 -0.34 8.85
CA GLU A 264 -19.78 1.03 8.79
C GLU A 264 -18.65 2.01 8.52
N TRP A 265 -18.77 2.78 7.45
CA TRP A 265 -17.76 3.73 6.99
C TRP A 265 -18.26 5.17 7.12
N SER A 266 -17.38 6.04 7.55
CA SER A 266 -17.62 7.48 7.63
C SER A 266 -16.58 8.22 6.80
N GLN A 267 -17.02 9.21 6.02
CA GLN A 267 -16.11 10.12 5.35
C GLN A 267 -15.49 11.08 6.36
N VAL A 268 -14.18 11.25 6.29
CA VAL A 268 -13.44 12.17 7.13
C VAL A 268 -13.21 13.46 6.35
N GLU A 269 -13.79 14.56 6.83
CA GLU A 269 -13.75 15.84 6.14
C GLU A 269 -12.82 16.81 6.86
N SER A 270 -11.88 17.40 6.11
CA SER A 270 -10.99 18.47 6.52
C SER A 270 -11.13 19.64 5.54
N ASP A 271 -10.96 20.88 6.01
CA ASP A 271 -11.04 22.05 5.14
C ASP A 271 -9.76 22.22 4.31
N VAL A 272 -8.63 21.74 4.84
CA VAL A 272 -7.33 21.66 4.15
C VAL A 272 -6.91 20.20 4.07
N ILE A 273 -6.61 19.73 2.87
CA ILE A 273 -6.18 18.36 2.57
C ILE A 273 -5.24 18.39 1.36
N PHE A 274 -4.45 17.34 1.18
CA PHE A 274 -3.60 17.14 0.00
C PHE A 274 -4.43 17.11 -1.30
N SER A 275 -3.79 17.40 -2.43
CA SER A 275 -4.42 17.33 -3.75
C SER A 275 -4.78 15.89 -4.14
N LYS A 276 -5.78 15.72 -5.02
CA LYS A 276 -6.18 14.43 -5.59
C LYS A 276 -4.98 13.65 -6.10
N ARG A 277 -4.84 12.40 -5.67
CA ARG A 277 -3.69 11.56 -6.02
C ARG A 277 -3.96 10.06 -5.81
N HIS A 278 -3.16 9.23 -6.44
CA HIS A 278 -3.14 7.79 -6.24
C HIS A 278 -1.72 7.29 -5.94
N GLU A 279 -1.58 6.01 -5.56
CA GLU A 279 -0.29 5.37 -5.23
C GLU A 279 0.51 6.15 -4.18
N ILE A 280 -0.23 6.65 -3.19
CA ILE A 280 0.35 7.35 -2.04
C ILE A 280 1.10 6.38 -1.14
N SER A 281 2.07 6.89 -0.39
CA SER A 281 2.73 6.18 0.70
C SER A 281 2.17 6.65 2.05
N PRO A 282 1.20 5.91 2.65
CA PRO A 282 0.63 6.25 3.94
C PRO A 282 1.42 5.62 5.09
N TYR A 283 1.55 6.35 6.21
CA TYR A 283 2.18 5.85 7.44
C TYR A 283 1.36 6.19 8.66
N VAL A 284 1.55 5.41 9.73
CA VAL A 284 1.19 5.82 11.09
C VAL A 284 2.49 5.93 11.88
N PHE A 285 2.82 7.14 12.28
CA PHE A 285 4.08 7.44 12.95
C PHE A 285 3.93 8.56 13.97
N ARG A 286 4.44 8.35 15.18
CA ARG A 286 4.36 9.30 16.29
C ARG A 286 2.96 9.86 16.52
N ASP A 287 1.99 8.92 16.51
CA ASP A 287 0.58 9.21 16.72
C ASP A 287 -0.05 10.20 15.73
N LYS A 288 0.50 10.25 14.51
CA LYS A 288 -0.05 10.96 13.35
C LYS A 288 -0.24 10.00 12.18
N LEU A 289 -1.21 10.31 11.35
CA LEU A 289 -1.39 9.75 10.02
C LEU A 289 -0.61 10.60 9.02
N TRP A 290 0.22 9.96 8.18
CA TRP A 290 1.05 10.63 7.19
C TRP A 290 0.67 10.18 5.79
N VAL A 291 0.77 11.10 4.82
CA VAL A 291 0.64 10.83 3.39
C VAL A 291 1.82 11.49 2.69
N THR A 292 2.59 10.70 1.95
CA THR A 292 3.72 11.18 1.18
C THR A 292 3.63 10.69 -0.25
N ALA A 293 4.34 11.36 -1.16
CA ALA A 293 4.46 10.93 -2.55
C ALA A 293 3.10 10.82 -3.29
N GLY A 294 3.08 10.00 -4.34
CA GLY A 294 1.90 9.69 -5.12
C GLY A 294 1.79 10.48 -6.42
N HIS A 295 0.97 9.99 -7.30
CA HIS A 295 0.66 10.65 -8.57
C HIS A 295 -0.46 11.68 -8.37
N ALA A 296 -0.10 12.95 -8.39
CA ALA A 296 -1.01 14.08 -8.22
C ALA A 296 -1.17 14.92 -9.52
N ALA A 297 -0.60 14.42 -10.65
CA ALA A 297 -0.53 15.09 -11.96
C ALA A 297 0.04 16.52 -11.89
N PRO A 298 1.37 16.69 -11.62
CA PRO A 298 2.43 15.68 -11.75
C PRO A 298 2.60 14.81 -10.50
N LEU A 299 3.65 13.95 -10.50
CA LEU A 299 4.12 13.23 -9.31
C LEU A 299 4.46 14.21 -8.18
N SER A 300 4.25 13.77 -6.96
CA SER A 300 4.43 14.60 -5.76
C SER A 300 5.63 14.14 -4.93
N ASP A 301 6.30 15.10 -4.30
CA ASP A 301 7.29 14.96 -3.25
C ASP A 301 6.84 15.64 -1.95
N GLU A 302 5.55 15.96 -1.86
CA GLU A 302 4.95 16.53 -0.66
C GLU A 302 4.84 15.51 0.48
N VAL A 303 4.94 16.02 1.70
CA VAL A 303 4.71 15.28 2.93
C VAL A 303 3.62 15.96 3.74
N TRP A 304 2.53 15.24 3.98
CA TRP A 304 1.38 15.71 4.73
C TRP A 304 1.16 14.88 6.00
N SER A 305 0.67 15.51 7.06
CA SER A 305 0.29 14.82 8.28
C SER A 305 -1.09 15.22 8.79
N LEU A 306 -1.75 14.31 9.49
CA LEU A 306 -3.00 14.54 10.23
C LEU A 306 -2.83 14.05 11.65
N GLU A 307 -3.02 14.96 12.62
CA GLU A 307 -3.06 14.62 14.03
C GLU A 307 -4.51 14.69 14.53
N LEU A 308 -5.04 13.57 14.99
CA LEU A 308 -6.39 13.52 15.52
C LEU A 308 -6.42 13.84 17.00
N PRO A 309 -7.47 14.52 17.48
CA PRO A 309 -7.62 14.82 18.90
C PRO A 309 -7.78 13.53 19.72
N GLY A 310 -7.37 13.58 20.98
CA GLY A 310 -7.65 12.49 21.91
C GLY A 310 -9.15 12.22 22.00
N GLY A 311 -9.56 10.95 21.88
CA GLY A 311 -10.97 10.55 21.90
C GLY A 311 -11.68 10.67 20.55
N PHE A 312 -10.95 10.73 19.44
CA PHE A 312 -11.55 10.58 18.10
C PHE A 312 -12.38 9.29 18.03
N SER A 313 -13.61 9.40 17.53
CA SER A 313 -14.53 8.27 17.36
C SER A 313 -15.37 8.48 16.11
N SER A 314 -15.46 7.46 15.28
CA SER A 314 -16.35 7.45 14.11
C SER A 314 -17.83 7.23 14.46
N THR A 315 -18.12 6.95 15.72
CA THR A 315 -19.50 6.77 16.22
C THR A 315 -19.93 7.96 17.05
N ARG A 316 -20.77 8.80 16.52
CA ARG A 316 -21.70 9.65 17.27
C ARG A 316 -23.12 9.39 16.81
#